data_94e57c47c3bc42e0a191bd96c52764a1
#
_entry.id   94e57c47c3bc42e0a191bd96c52764a1
#
_cell.length_a   1.000
_cell.length_b   1.000
_cell.length_c   1.000
_cell.angle_alpha   90.00
_cell.angle_beta   90.00
_cell.angle_gamma   90.00
#
_symmetry.space_group_name_H-M   'P 1'
#
loop_
_entity.id
_entity.type
_entity.pdbx_description
1 polymer ?
#
loop_
_entity_poly.entity_id
_entity_poly.type
_entity_poly.pdbx_seq_one_letter_code
_entity_poly.pdbx_strand_id
1 'polypeptide(L)'
;MADTLADYSDLTAAGNQYVRHGDFKRAIDNFEKAVRLAHDLDDSALLVKALCNLSTARLAAGDIKEAEKGLREILLRTRDPQTVFVTSSNLASALRRQGRHERALFYARRALRASESLDNFAWKATCHNLIANIYMNMTYLDDAVAEYRYALEIGEKGKLGTAFPVDYIKENLGYCLLLKKRYRQGIAIILEALQIALNNGTTRCVGECYQDLSFAYMQIKEYPRALEQGEKALALAVEHDYKDIQKNCYYLLGEIHLLMGQDAKSDEYFDRLQEYYPHVPVLKEFLRTFDVTSIINLKSPV
;
A
#
# COMPACT_ATOMS: atom_id res chain seq x y z
N MET A 1 -15.31 0.76 -39.71
CA MET A 1 -15.86 0.54 -38.35
C MET A 1 -15.49 -0.82 -37.77
N ALA A 2 -15.67 -1.97 -38.48
CA ALA A 2 -15.28 -3.28 -37.93
C ALA A 2 -13.76 -3.39 -37.73
N ASP A 3 -12.96 -2.96 -38.71
CA ASP A 3 -11.49 -2.99 -38.63
C ASP A 3 -10.97 -2.08 -37.48
N THR A 4 -11.58 -0.92 -37.30
CA THR A 4 -11.19 0.05 -36.24
C THR A 4 -11.52 -0.48 -34.83
N LEU A 5 -12.57 -1.25 -34.63
CA LEU A 5 -12.87 -1.91 -33.34
C LEU A 5 -11.92 -3.09 -33.07
N ALA A 6 -11.50 -3.80 -34.12
CA ALA A 6 -10.46 -4.84 -34.02
C ALA A 6 -9.13 -4.19 -33.58
N ASP A 7 -8.71 -3.10 -34.21
CA ASP A 7 -7.50 -2.35 -33.86
C ASP A 7 -7.52 -1.88 -32.38
N TYR A 8 -8.67 -1.39 -31.88
CA TYR A 8 -8.83 -1.02 -30.48
C TYR A 8 -8.66 -2.22 -29.54
N SER A 9 -9.24 -3.36 -29.90
CA SER A 9 -9.13 -4.60 -29.13
C SER A 9 -7.68 -5.08 -29.07
N ASP A 10 -6.97 -5.06 -30.20
CA ASP A 10 -5.56 -5.48 -30.30
C ASP A 10 -4.64 -4.57 -29.50
N LEU A 11 -4.82 -3.25 -29.57
CA LEU A 11 -4.07 -2.27 -28.77
C LEU A 11 -4.27 -2.49 -27.27
N THR A 12 -5.52 -2.71 -26.84
CA THR A 12 -5.80 -2.94 -25.42
C THR A 12 -5.30 -4.30 -24.92
N ALA A 13 -5.38 -5.34 -25.75
CA ALA A 13 -4.82 -6.66 -25.44
C ALA A 13 -3.29 -6.63 -25.31
N ALA A 14 -2.60 -5.98 -26.25
CA ALA A 14 -1.15 -5.78 -26.23
C ALA A 14 -0.72 -4.96 -24.99
N GLY A 15 -1.41 -3.86 -24.71
CA GLY A 15 -1.16 -3.04 -23.52
C GLY A 15 -1.27 -3.84 -22.22
N ASN A 16 -2.32 -4.65 -22.08
CA ASN A 16 -2.52 -5.52 -20.92
C ASN A 16 -1.43 -6.62 -20.80
N GLN A 17 -0.95 -7.13 -21.93
CA GLN A 17 0.17 -8.08 -21.94
C GLN A 17 1.46 -7.40 -21.43
N TYR A 18 1.77 -6.19 -21.89
CA TYR A 18 2.94 -5.44 -21.41
C TYR A 18 2.85 -5.11 -19.92
N VAL A 19 1.67 -4.74 -19.41
CA VAL A 19 1.47 -4.53 -17.95
C VAL A 19 1.82 -5.80 -17.16
N ARG A 20 1.39 -6.97 -17.61
CA ARG A 20 1.70 -8.27 -16.94
C ARG A 20 3.20 -8.58 -16.91
N HIS A 21 3.95 -8.12 -17.90
CA HIS A 21 5.41 -8.28 -17.97
C HIS A 21 6.20 -7.13 -17.34
N GLY A 22 5.53 -6.13 -16.74
CA GLY A 22 6.16 -4.96 -16.13
C GLY A 22 6.73 -3.93 -17.12
N ASP A 23 6.47 -4.09 -18.43
CA ASP A 23 6.88 -3.12 -19.46
C ASP A 23 5.84 -1.99 -19.55
N PHE A 24 5.82 -1.14 -18.53
CA PHE A 24 4.84 -0.05 -18.44
C PHE A 24 5.00 0.98 -19.55
N LYS A 25 6.20 1.17 -20.08
CA LYS A 25 6.44 2.11 -21.19
C LYS A 25 5.68 1.71 -22.45
N ARG A 26 5.80 0.43 -22.86
CA ARG A 26 5.06 -0.08 -24.01
C ARG A 26 3.57 -0.19 -23.75
N ALA A 27 3.17 -0.50 -22.51
CA ALA A 27 1.77 -0.52 -22.10
C ALA A 27 1.13 0.87 -22.28
N ILE A 28 1.77 1.93 -21.78
CA ILE A 28 1.31 3.32 -21.90
C ILE A 28 1.17 3.72 -23.37
N ASP A 29 2.19 3.44 -24.22
CA ASP A 29 2.14 3.77 -25.65
C ASP A 29 0.93 3.12 -26.37
N ASN A 30 0.66 1.83 -26.08
CA ASN A 30 -0.50 1.15 -26.65
C ASN A 30 -1.83 1.72 -26.14
N PHE A 31 -1.95 2.00 -24.83
CA PHE A 31 -3.17 2.59 -24.29
C PHE A 31 -3.38 4.04 -24.75
N GLU A 32 -2.34 4.82 -25.01
CA GLU A 32 -2.48 6.15 -25.61
C GLU A 32 -3.02 6.07 -27.04
N LYS A 33 -2.57 5.08 -27.85
CA LYS A 33 -3.14 4.81 -29.16
C LYS A 33 -4.62 4.40 -29.05
N ALA A 34 -4.97 3.55 -28.09
CA ALA A 34 -6.35 3.16 -27.85
C ALA A 34 -7.24 4.35 -27.43
N VAL A 35 -6.72 5.29 -26.62
CA VAL A 35 -7.43 6.55 -26.26
C VAL A 35 -7.70 7.41 -27.49
N ARG A 36 -6.68 7.61 -28.35
CA ARG A 36 -6.86 8.37 -29.61
C ARG A 36 -7.93 7.73 -30.50
N LEU A 37 -7.84 6.41 -30.68
CA LEU A 37 -8.78 5.68 -31.52
C LEU A 37 -10.22 5.75 -30.99
N ALA A 38 -10.40 5.62 -29.68
CA ALA A 38 -11.72 5.76 -29.03
C ALA A 38 -12.29 7.18 -29.19
N HIS A 39 -11.43 8.19 -29.16
CA HIS A 39 -11.80 9.59 -29.40
C HIS A 39 -12.24 9.79 -30.88
N ASP A 40 -11.49 9.25 -31.81
CA ASP A 40 -11.79 9.37 -33.27
C ASP A 40 -13.10 8.64 -33.65
N LEU A 41 -13.43 7.58 -32.89
CA LEU A 41 -14.71 6.86 -33.03
C LEU A 41 -15.90 7.57 -32.38
N ASP A 42 -15.68 8.65 -31.63
CA ASP A 42 -16.65 9.35 -30.79
C ASP A 42 -17.41 8.40 -29.84
N ASP A 43 -16.73 7.32 -29.38
CA ASP A 43 -17.30 6.33 -28.47
C ASP A 43 -16.86 6.62 -27.04
N SER A 44 -17.76 7.23 -26.28
CA SER A 44 -17.54 7.62 -24.88
C SER A 44 -17.26 6.43 -23.97
N ALA A 45 -17.83 5.25 -24.23
CA ALA A 45 -17.65 4.06 -23.40
C ALA A 45 -16.25 3.45 -23.63
N LEU A 46 -15.82 3.34 -24.88
CA LEU A 46 -14.48 2.93 -25.22
C LEU A 46 -13.42 3.91 -24.69
N LEU A 47 -13.70 5.21 -24.80
CA LEU A 47 -12.81 6.26 -24.29
C LEU A 47 -12.59 6.14 -22.77
N VAL A 48 -13.66 5.97 -22.00
CA VAL A 48 -13.58 5.77 -20.55
C VAL A 48 -12.76 4.53 -20.22
N LYS A 49 -12.98 3.41 -20.92
CA LYS A 49 -12.24 2.16 -20.73
C LYS A 49 -10.76 2.30 -21.06
N ALA A 50 -10.43 2.97 -22.17
CA ALA A 50 -9.04 3.24 -22.57
C ALA A 50 -8.31 4.14 -21.57
N LEU A 51 -8.98 5.20 -21.08
CA LEU A 51 -8.44 6.10 -20.04
C LEU A 51 -8.21 5.37 -18.72
N CYS A 52 -9.09 4.43 -18.33
CA CYS A 52 -8.89 3.59 -17.14
C CYS A 52 -7.59 2.77 -17.26
N ASN A 53 -7.42 2.07 -18.38
CA ASN A 53 -6.23 1.25 -18.63
C ASN A 53 -4.95 2.10 -18.64
N LEU A 54 -4.97 3.23 -19.36
CA LEU A 54 -3.85 4.17 -19.43
C LEU A 54 -3.47 4.71 -18.04
N SER A 55 -4.47 5.16 -17.27
CA SER A 55 -4.23 5.70 -15.94
C SER A 55 -3.68 4.64 -14.98
N THR A 56 -4.15 3.40 -15.08
CA THR A 56 -3.64 2.28 -14.28
C THR A 56 -2.18 1.98 -14.63
N ALA A 57 -1.83 1.93 -15.91
CA ALA A 57 -0.46 1.72 -16.36
C ALA A 57 0.48 2.85 -15.90
N ARG A 58 0.02 4.11 -15.98
CA ARG A 58 0.76 5.27 -15.48
C ARG A 58 0.97 5.23 -13.97
N LEU A 59 -0.04 4.79 -13.18
CA LEU A 59 0.11 4.58 -11.74
C LEU A 59 1.18 3.54 -11.43
N ALA A 60 1.19 2.43 -12.18
CA ALA A 60 2.18 1.37 -12.03
C ALA A 60 3.59 1.84 -12.42
N ALA A 61 3.71 2.71 -13.43
CA ALA A 61 4.97 3.34 -13.85
C ALA A 61 5.46 4.45 -12.91
N GLY A 62 4.66 4.87 -11.91
CA GLY A 62 4.99 5.99 -11.03
C GLY A 62 4.66 7.37 -11.59
N ASP A 63 4.05 7.46 -12.79
CA ASP A 63 3.61 8.72 -13.40
C ASP A 63 2.25 9.17 -12.84
N ILE A 64 2.28 9.55 -11.56
CA ILE A 64 1.07 9.82 -10.79
C ILE A 64 0.35 11.08 -11.27
N LYS A 65 1.08 12.10 -11.79
CA LYS A 65 0.46 13.35 -12.25
C LYS A 65 -0.44 13.14 -13.48
N GLU A 66 0.07 12.45 -14.49
CA GLU A 66 -0.71 12.16 -15.69
C GLU A 66 -1.81 11.14 -15.45
N ALA A 67 -1.57 10.17 -14.55
CA ALA A 67 -2.62 9.27 -14.09
C ALA A 67 -3.77 10.03 -13.41
N GLU A 68 -3.47 10.97 -12.50
CA GLU A 68 -4.48 11.81 -11.84
C GLU A 68 -5.33 12.57 -12.85
N LYS A 69 -4.71 13.14 -13.89
CA LYS A 69 -5.41 13.86 -14.94
C LYS A 69 -6.41 12.96 -15.68
N GLY A 70 -5.96 11.79 -16.13
CA GLY A 70 -6.81 10.81 -16.82
C GLY A 70 -7.97 10.32 -15.94
N LEU A 71 -7.70 9.99 -14.67
CA LEU A 71 -8.73 9.54 -13.73
C LEU A 71 -9.79 10.63 -13.45
N ARG A 72 -9.39 11.90 -13.40
CA ARG A 72 -10.34 13.01 -13.27
C ARG A 72 -11.21 13.17 -14.51
N GLU A 73 -10.61 13.04 -15.70
CA GLU A 73 -11.36 13.10 -16.96
C GLU A 73 -12.45 12.03 -17.02
N ILE A 74 -12.12 10.79 -16.60
CA ILE A 74 -13.10 9.71 -16.49
C ILE A 74 -14.28 10.13 -15.60
N LEU A 75 -14.01 10.69 -14.41
CA LEU A 75 -15.04 11.09 -13.45
C LEU A 75 -15.93 12.25 -13.94
N LEU A 76 -15.51 12.99 -14.95
CA LEU A 76 -16.32 14.00 -15.61
C LEU A 76 -17.25 13.40 -16.68
N ARG A 77 -16.85 12.27 -17.29
CA ARG A 77 -17.55 11.64 -18.41
C ARG A 77 -18.54 10.54 -18.01
N THR A 78 -18.40 9.97 -16.80
CA THR A 78 -19.24 8.83 -16.38
C THR A 78 -20.10 9.13 -15.17
N ARG A 79 -21.27 8.44 -15.12
CA ARG A 79 -22.11 8.29 -13.91
C ARG A 79 -22.28 6.83 -13.52
N ASP A 80 -21.68 5.89 -14.29
CA ASP A 80 -21.70 4.47 -13.98
C ASP A 80 -21.05 4.22 -12.61
N PRO A 81 -21.77 3.64 -11.62
CA PRO A 81 -21.26 3.48 -10.26
C PRO A 81 -20.01 2.60 -10.19
N GLN A 82 -19.91 1.57 -11.04
CA GLN A 82 -18.74 0.70 -11.08
C GLN A 82 -17.48 1.47 -11.50
N THR A 83 -17.58 2.21 -12.60
CA THR A 83 -16.48 3.05 -13.09
C THR A 83 -16.12 4.15 -12.09
N VAL A 84 -17.13 4.78 -11.47
CA VAL A 84 -16.91 5.80 -10.42
C VAL A 84 -16.17 5.20 -9.23
N PHE A 85 -16.55 3.99 -8.77
CA PHE A 85 -15.85 3.29 -7.67
C PHE A 85 -14.38 3.05 -8.02
N VAL A 86 -14.11 2.35 -9.13
CA VAL A 86 -12.73 1.98 -9.53
C VAL A 86 -11.87 3.23 -9.71
N THR A 87 -12.37 4.21 -10.44
CA THR A 87 -11.63 5.44 -10.75
C THR A 87 -11.35 6.26 -9.48
N SER A 88 -12.34 6.39 -8.61
CA SER A 88 -12.19 7.16 -7.36
C SER A 88 -11.26 6.44 -6.37
N SER A 89 -11.31 5.11 -6.27
CA SER A 89 -10.41 4.32 -5.42
C SER A 89 -8.96 4.44 -5.88
N ASN A 90 -8.71 4.33 -7.19
CA ASN A 90 -7.37 4.49 -7.76
C ASN A 90 -6.82 5.90 -7.53
N LEU A 91 -7.66 6.91 -7.73
CA LEU A 91 -7.27 8.31 -7.51
C LEU A 91 -6.98 8.59 -6.03
N ALA A 92 -7.79 8.06 -5.13
CA ALA A 92 -7.56 8.17 -3.69
C ALA A 92 -6.22 7.50 -3.28
N SER A 93 -5.94 6.30 -3.79
CA SER A 93 -4.68 5.60 -3.53
C SER A 93 -3.46 6.37 -4.06
N ALA A 94 -3.57 6.96 -5.26
CA ALA A 94 -2.52 7.77 -5.84
C ALA A 94 -2.23 9.04 -5.03
N LEU A 95 -3.28 9.75 -4.63
CA LEU A 95 -3.18 10.98 -3.83
C LEU A 95 -2.65 10.69 -2.42
N ARG A 96 -3.04 9.55 -1.80
CA ARG A 96 -2.50 9.12 -0.52
C ARG A 96 -0.98 8.94 -0.59
N ARG A 97 -0.47 8.27 -1.64
CA ARG A 97 0.99 8.09 -1.85
C ARG A 97 1.75 9.40 -2.09
N GLN A 98 1.07 10.44 -2.55
CA GLN A 98 1.63 11.80 -2.69
C GLN A 98 1.56 12.64 -1.41
N GLY A 99 1.06 12.11 -0.30
CA GLY A 99 0.81 12.88 0.92
C GLY A 99 -0.39 13.85 0.84
N ARG A 100 -1.19 13.80 -0.24
CA ARG A 100 -2.36 14.68 -0.46
C ARG A 100 -3.61 14.10 0.19
N HIS A 101 -3.53 13.87 1.51
CA HIS A 101 -4.45 13.04 2.27
C HIS A 101 -5.90 13.52 2.25
N GLU A 102 -6.15 14.82 2.39
CA GLU A 102 -7.50 15.40 2.37
C GLU A 102 -8.22 15.12 1.04
N ARG A 103 -7.48 15.28 -0.06
CA ARG A 103 -8.02 14.98 -1.39
C ARG A 103 -8.20 13.47 -1.60
N ALA A 104 -7.29 12.66 -1.07
CA ALA A 104 -7.43 11.21 -1.08
C ALA A 104 -8.71 10.79 -0.35
N LEU A 105 -8.97 11.36 0.83
CA LEU A 105 -10.17 11.08 1.62
C LEU A 105 -11.46 11.48 0.88
N PHE A 106 -11.46 12.63 0.19
CA PHE A 106 -12.59 13.04 -0.64
C PHE A 106 -12.93 11.98 -1.70
N TYR A 107 -11.92 11.48 -2.44
CA TYR A 107 -12.15 10.46 -3.47
C TYR A 107 -12.45 9.08 -2.90
N ALA A 108 -11.86 8.70 -1.77
CA ALA A 108 -12.19 7.45 -1.08
C ALA A 108 -13.66 7.42 -0.63
N ARG A 109 -14.16 8.52 -0.08
CA ARG A 109 -15.59 8.68 0.26
C ARG A 109 -16.51 8.69 -0.98
N ARG A 110 -16.04 9.22 -2.11
CA ARG A 110 -16.77 9.13 -3.39
C ARG A 110 -16.85 7.68 -3.88
N ALA A 111 -15.78 6.90 -3.76
CA ALA A 111 -15.79 5.48 -4.07
C ALA A 111 -16.75 4.71 -3.15
N LEU A 112 -16.75 5.01 -1.85
CA LEU A 112 -17.65 4.39 -0.88
C LEU A 112 -19.12 4.60 -1.27
N ARG A 113 -19.52 5.85 -1.55
CA ARG A 113 -20.90 6.13 -2.02
C ARG A 113 -21.28 5.36 -3.29
N ALA A 114 -20.34 5.20 -4.22
CA ALA A 114 -20.58 4.41 -5.42
C ALA A 114 -20.74 2.91 -5.09
N SER A 115 -19.97 2.37 -4.15
CA SER A 115 -20.08 0.98 -3.70
C SER A 115 -21.38 0.68 -2.95
N GLU A 116 -21.90 1.66 -2.22
CA GLU A 116 -23.18 1.56 -1.52
C GLU A 116 -24.35 1.38 -2.49
N SER A 117 -24.35 2.11 -3.62
CA SER A 117 -25.39 2.02 -4.65
C SER A 117 -25.41 0.67 -5.38
N LEU A 118 -24.33 -0.10 -5.32
CA LEU A 118 -24.21 -1.42 -5.98
C LEU A 118 -24.39 -2.60 -5.03
N ASP A 119 -24.61 -2.34 -3.74
CA ASP A 119 -24.71 -3.34 -2.66
C ASP A 119 -23.58 -4.39 -2.68
N ASN A 120 -22.37 -3.94 -2.96
CA ASN A 120 -21.19 -4.80 -3.10
C ASN A 120 -20.33 -4.77 -1.83
N PHE A 121 -20.39 -5.83 -1.02
CA PHE A 121 -19.63 -5.94 0.24
C PHE A 121 -18.11 -5.82 0.04
N ALA A 122 -17.56 -6.44 -1.01
CA ALA A 122 -16.12 -6.37 -1.27
C ALA A 122 -15.66 -4.94 -1.53
N TRP A 123 -16.43 -4.18 -2.28
CA TRP A 123 -16.09 -2.79 -2.58
C TRP A 123 -16.27 -1.88 -1.39
N LYS A 124 -17.34 -2.07 -0.60
CA LYS A 124 -17.54 -1.35 0.67
C LYS A 124 -16.34 -1.58 1.61
N ALA A 125 -15.97 -2.85 1.83
CA ALA A 125 -14.84 -3.22 2.68
C ALA A 125 -13.51 -2.63 2.17
N THR A 126 -13.29 -2.65 0.85
CA THR A 126 -12.10 -2.04 0.22
C THR A 126 -12.06 -0.52 0.45
N CYS A 127 -13.21 0.17 0.36
CA CYS A 127 -13.27 1.61 0.63
C CYS A 127 -12.94 1.93 2.09
N HIS A 128 -13.49 1.19 3.05
CA HIS A 128 -13.20 1.39 4.47
C HIS A 128 -11.72 1.12 4.79
N ASN A 129 -11.12 0.06 4.21
CA ASN A 129 -9.68 -0.16 4.31
C ASN A 129 -8.86 1.00 3.71
N LEU A 130 -9.25 1.54 2.56
CA LEU A 130 -8.57 2.69 1.95
C LEU A 130 -8.68 3.96 2.81
N ILE A 131 -9.86 4.24 3.37
CA ILE A 131 -10.11 5.37 4.28
C ILE A 131 -9.26 5.19 5.54
N ALA A 132 -9.20 3.99 6.11
CA ALA A 132 -8.37 3.67 7.26
C ALA A 132 -6.88 3.95 6.99
N ASN A 133 -6.36 3.51 5.83
CA ASN A 133 -4.99 3.79 5.41
C ASN A 133 -4.71 5.30 5.28
N ILE A 134 -5.69 6.09 4.82
CA ILE A 134 -5.56 7.54 4.72
C ILE A 134 -5.53 8.16 6.12
N TYR A 135 -6.42 7.77 7.02
CA TYR A 135 -6.45 8.24 8.39
C TYR A 135 -5.17 7.88 9.16
N MET A 136 -4.62 6.68 8.94
CA MET A 136 -3.33 6.28 9.52
C MET A 136 -2.20 7.22 9.06
N ASN A 137 -2.14 7.57 7.77
CA ASN A 137 -1.14 8.50 7.24
C ASN A 137 -1.34 9.94 7.77
N MET A 138 -2.57 10.31 8.14
CA MET A 138 -2.90 11.59 8.80
C MET A 138 -2.69 11.55 10.32
N THR A 139 -2.24 10.42 10.88
CA THR A 139 -2.11 10.17 12.32
C THR A 139 -3.44 10.21 13.10
N TYR A 140 -4.57 10.12 12.43
CA TYR A 140 -5.90 9.98 13.02
C TYR A 140 -6.16 8.51 13.38
N LEU A 141 -5.40 8.04 14.39
CA LEU A 141 -5.29 6.62 14.69
C LEU A 141 -6.59 5.99 15.22
N ASP A 142 -7.44 6.75 15.91
CA ASP A 142 -8.74 6.25 16.38
C ASP A 142 -9.69 6.00 15.22
N ASP A 143 -9.76 6.95 14.29
CA ASP A 143 -10.56 6.81 13.08
C ASP A 143 -10.05 5.67 12.20
N ALA A 144 -8.72 5.54 12.05
CA ALA A 144 -8.12 4.44 11.31
C ALA A 144 -8.50 3.07 11.89
N VAL A 145 -8.39 2.91 13.22
CA VAL A 145 -8.79 1.66 13.92
C VAL A 145 -10.27 1.35 13.72
N ALA A 146 -11.15 2.36 13.79
CA ALA A 146 -12.57 2.17 13.57
C ALA A 146 -12.88 1.70 12.15
N GLU A 147 -12.28 2.33 11.15
CA GLU A 147 -12.46 2.00 9.74
C GLU A 147 -11.90 0.61 9.38
N TYR A 148 -10.72 0.22 9.90
CA TYR A 148 -10.20 -1.14 9.70
C TYR A 148 -11.12 -2.21 10.29
N ARG A 149 -11.64 -2.00 11.51
CA ARG A 149 -12.57 -2.93 12.15
C ARG A 149 -13.85 -3.06 11.33
N TYR A 150 -14.36 -1.95 10.84
CA TYR A 150 -15.56 -1.93 10.02
C TYR A 150 -15.33 -2.64 8.67
N ALA A 151 -14.16 -2.46 8.05
CA ALA A 151 -13.79 -3.20 6.84
C ALA A 151 -13.78 -4.72 7.08
N LEU A 152 -13.21 -5.18 8.21
CA LEU A 152 -13.20 -6.59 8.59
C LEU A 152 -14.61 -7.14 8.84
N GLU A 153 -15.45 -6.40 9.56
CA GLU A 153 -16.86 -6.77 9.82
C GLU A 153 -17.67 -6.91 8.52
N ILE A 154 -17.51 -5.97 7.60
CA ILE A 154 -18.16 -6.03 6.27
C ILE A 154 -17.64 -7.25 5.49
N GLY A 155 -16.33 -7.52 5.52
CA GLY A 155 -15.73 -8.67 4.85
C GLY A 155 -16.26 -10.00 5.37
N GLU A 156 -16.44 -10.10 6.67
CA GLU A 156 -17.03 -11.27 7.34
C GLU A 156 -18.52 -11.45 6.97
N LYS A 157 -19.32 -10.38 7.10
CA LYS A 157 -20.74 -10.39 6.69
C LYS A 157 -20.94 -10.76 5.23
N GLY A 158 -20.06 -10.24 4.35
CA GLY A 158 -20.07 -10.53 2.92
C GLY A 158 -19.53 -11.92 2.55
N LYS A 159 -19.00 -12.68 3.51
CA LYS A 159 -18.35 -14.00 3.30
C LYS A 159 -17.31 -13.95 2.18
N LEU A 160 -16.49 -12.89 2.15
CA LEU A 160 -15.59 -12.59 1.02
C LEU A 160 -14.44 -13.60 0.86
N GLY A 161 -14.20 -14.46 1.86
CA GLY A 161 -13.20 -15.53 1.80
C GLY A 161 -11.78 -15.01 1.58
N THR A 162 -10.93 -15.83 0.97
CA THR A 162 -9.50 -15.55 0.75
C THR A 162 -9.23 -14.46 -0.31
N ALA A 163 -10.23 -14.09 -1.12
CA ALA A 163 -10.09 -13.00 -2.08
C ALA A 163 -10.04 -11.60 -1.42
N PHE A 164 -10.44 -11.52 -0.16
CA PHE A 164 -10.41 -10.29 0.62
C PHE A 164 -9.13 -10.25 1.48
N PRO A 165 -8.32 -9.17 1.45
CA PRO A 165 -6.99 -9.12 2.06
C PRO A 165 -7.07 -8.92 3.59
N VAL A 166 -7.66 -9.90 4.30
CA VAL A 166 -7.85 -9.88 5.77
C VAL A 166 -6.52 -9.77 6.50
N ASP A 167 -5.49 -10.45 6.00
CA ASP A 167 -4.12 -10.41 6.52
C ASP A 167 -3.56 -8.99 6.55
N TYR A 168 -3.57 -8.29 5.41
CA TYR A 168 -3.10 -6.90 5.34
C TYR A 168 -3.93 -5.92 6.19
N ILE A 169 -5.27 -6.11 6.24
CA ILE A 169 -6.13 -5.24 7.05
C ILE A 169 -5.86 -5.44 8.54
N LYS A 170 -5.71 -6.69 8.99
CA LYS A 170 -5.36 -6.99 10.39
C LYS A 170 -3.95 -6.51 10.72
N GLU A 171 -2.99 -6.68 9.84
CA GLU A 171 -1.63 -6.21 10.02
C GLU A 171 -1.61 -4.69 10.21
N ASN A 172 -2.25 -3.92 9.33
CA ASN A 172 -2.38 -2.46 9.45
C ASN A 172 -3.14 -2.03 10.72
N LEU A 173 -4.22 -2.74 11.10
CA LEU A 173 -4.94 -2.51 12.35
C LEU A 173 -4.02 -2.73 13.56
N GLY A 174 -3.27 -3.81 13.55
CA GLY A 174 -2.28 -4.12 14.59
C GLY A 174 -1.23 -3.03 14.70
N TYR A 175 -0.67 -2.59 13.58
CA TYR A 175 0.30 -1.50 13.54
C TYR A 175 -0.28 -0.18 14.09
N CYS A 176 -1.51 0.19 13.73
CA CYS A 176 -2.19 1.34 14.34
C CYS A 176 -2.30 1.23 15.87
N LEU A 177 -2.54 0.03 16.40
CA LEU A 177 -2.56 -0.20 17.85
C LEU A 177 -1.17 -0.04 18.46
N LEU A 178 -0.08 -0.44 17.76
CA LEU A 178 1.29 -0.18 18.22
C LEU A 178 1.57 1.32 18.29
N LEU A 179 1.21 2.10 17.27
CA LEU A 179 1.35 3.57 17.28
C LEU A 179 0.56 4.22 18.42
N LYS A 180 -0.58 3.64 18.82
CA LYS A 180 -1.34 4.04 20.00
C LYS A 180 -0.76 3.52 21.33
N LYS A 181 0.44 2.94 21.31
CA LYS A 181 1.11 2.33 22.47
C LYS A 181 0.31 1.18 23.12
N ARG A 182 -0.66 0.60 22.40
CA ARG A 182 -1.45 -0.56 22.84
C ARG A 182 -0.76 -1.85 22.41
N TYR A 183 0.52 -2.00 22.80
CA TYR A 183 1.45 -3.01 22.27
C TYR A 183 0.91 -4.44 22.35
N ARG A 184 0.40 -4.88 23.52
CA ARG A 184 -0.12 -6.25 23.68
C ARG A 184 -1.28 -6.55 22.73
N GLN A 185 -2.15 -5.58 22.50
CA GLN A 185 -3.29 -5.75 21.59
C GLN A 185 -2.81 -5.74 20.11
N GLY A 186 -1.88 -4.86 19.78
CA GLY A 186 -1.26 -4.82 18.46
C GLY A 186 -0.57 -6.15 18.13
N ILE A 187 0.26 -6.67 19.06
CA ILE A 187 0.93 -7.97 18.91
C ILE A 187 -0.08 -9.09 18.63
N ALA A 188 -1.17 -9.17 19.41
CA ALA A 188 -2.18 -10.22 19.23
C ALA A 188 -2.80 -10.17 17.82
N ILE A 189 -3.19 -8.99 17.34
CA ILE A 189 -3.78 -8.82 16.01
C ILE A 189 -2.77 -9.10 14.89
N ILE A 190 -1.49 -8.69 15.06
CA ILE A 190 -0.44 -8.96 14.06
C ILE A 190 -0.12 -10.47 14.00
N LEU A 191 -0.14 -11.18 15.12
CA LEU A 191 0.04 -12.64 15.13
C LEU A 191 -1.11 -13.36 14.38
N GLU A 192 -2.35 -12.89 14.52
CA GLU A 192 -3.47 -13.39 13.72
C GLU A 192 -3.26 -13.09 12.22
N ALA A 193 -2.83 -11.87 11.88
CA ALA A 193 -2.51 -11.50 10.51
C ALA A 193 -1.39 -12.37 9.92
N LEU A 194 -0.33 -12.59 10.68
CA LEU A 194 0.80 -13.45 10.29
C LEU A 194 0.35 -14.88 9.98
N GLN A 195 -0.49 -15.46 10.83
CA GLN A 195 -1.00 -16.83 10.60
C GLN A 195 -1.81 -16.91 9.30
N ILE A 196 -2.66 -15.90 9.03
CA ILE A 196 -3.44 -15.83 7.79
C ILE A 196 -2.52 -15.64 6.60
N ALA A 197 -1.54 -14.74 6.69
CA ALA A 197 -0.59 -14.45 5.62
C ALA A 197 0.26 -15.69 5.25
N LEU A 198 0.71 -16.46 6.26
CA LEU A 198 1.42 -17.72 6.04
C LEU A 198 0.55 -18.75 5.31
N ASN A 199 -0.71 -18.89 5.72
CA ASN A 199 -1.65 -19.81 5.07
C ASN A 199 -1.98 -19.41 3.63
N ASN A 200 -2.03 -18.10 3.35
CA ASN A 200 -2.31 -17.56 2.01
C ASN A 200 -1.07 -17.48 1.10
N GLY A 201 0.14 -17.65 1.66
CA GLY A 201 1.40 -17.47 0.92
C GLY A 201 1.68 -16.00 0.56
N THR A 202 1.14 -15.03 1.30
CA THR A 202 1.35 -13.59 1.08
C THR A 202 2.67 -13.13 1.71
N THR A 203 3.80 -13.51 1.08
CA THR A 203 5.17 -13.34 1.62
C THR A 203 5.48 -11.91 2.07
N ARG A 204 5.00 -10.90 1.33
CA ARG A 204 5.20 -9.50 1.71
C ARG A 204 4.51 -9.17 3.03
N CYS A 205 3.26 -9.58 3.22
CA CYS A 205 2.52 -9.37 4.48
C CYS A 205 3.19 -10.10 5.65
N VAL A 206 3.75 -11.31 5.41
CA VAL A 206 4.56 -12.03 6.40
C VAL A 206 5.77 -11.20 6.84
N GLY A 207 6.50 -10.61 5.88
CA GLY A 207 7.64 -9.73 6.17
C GLY A 207 7.25 -8.49 6.97
N GLU A 208 6.14 -7.84 6.60
CA GLU A 208 5.58 -6.69 7.32
C GLU A 208 5.14 -7.06 8.75
N CYS A 209 4.47 -8.22 8.93
CA CYS A 209 4.12 -8.72 10.26
C CYS A 209 5.35 -8.96 11.15
N TYR A 210 6.39 -9.60 10.63
CA TYR A 210 7.63 -9.82 11.40
C TYR A 210 8.32 -8.50 11.77
N GLN A 211 8.38 -7.54 10.84
CA GLN A 211 8.91 -6.19 11.10
C GLN A 211 8.16 -5.50 12.23
N ASP A 212 6.82 -5.51 12.18
CA ASP A 212 5.97 -4.84 13.16
C ASP A 212 6.03 -5.53 14.54
N LEU A 213 6.15 -6.87 14.56
CA LEU A 213 6.39 -7.62 15.80
C LEU A 213 7.75 -7.29 16.40
N SER A 214 8.81 -7.14 15.59
CA SER A 214 10.12 -6.69 16.04
C SER A 214 10.02 -5.33 16.72
N PHE A 215 9.37 -4.35 16.09
CA PHE A 215 9.12 -3.05 16.68
C PHE A 215 8.33 -3.15 17.98
N ALA A 216 7.24 -3.93 18.01
CA ALA A 216 6.39 -4.09 19.18
C ALA A 216 7.15 -4.69 20.37
N TYR A 217 7.91 -5.77 20.16
CA TYR A 217 8.73 -6.40 21.20
C TYR A 217 9.85 -5.50 21.67
N MET A 218 10.47 -4.72 20.80
CA MET A 218 11.45 -3.69 21.18
C MET A 218 10.82 -2.67 22.16
N GLN A 219 9.62 -2.16 21.86
CA GLN A 219 8.92 -1.17 22.68
C GLN A 219 8.56 -1.70 24.09
N ILE A 220 8.30 -2.98 24.21
CA ILE A 220 8.04 -3.63 25.54
C ILE A 220 9.30 -4.24 26.14
N LYS A 221 10.48 -3.95 25.58
CA LYS A 221 11.81 -4.38 26.04
C LYS A 221 12.04 -5.89 26.03
N GLU A 222 11.29 -6.64 25.25
CA GLU A 222 11.50 -8.07 25.00
C GLU A 222 12.54 -8.25 23.86
N TYR A 223 13.76 -7.73 24.05
CA TYR A 223 14.79 -7.64 23.03
C TYR A 223 15.14 -8.96 22.32
N PRO A 224 15.24 -10.13 23.02
CA PRO A 224 15.52 -11.39 22.32
C PRO A 224 14.43 -11.74 21.28
N ARG A 225 13.15 -11.51 21.63
CA ARG A 225 12.04 -11.70 20.68
C ARG A 225 12.06 -10.67 19.56
N ALA A 226 12.38 -9.42 19.90
CA ALA A 226 12.49 -8.36 18.91
C ALA A 226 13.54 -8.69 17.85
N LEU A 227 14.74 -9.17 18.26
CA LEU A 227 15.79 -9.60 17.34
C LEU A 227 15.32 -10.77 16.47
N GLU A 228 14.74 -11.81 17.07
CA GLU A 228 14.25 -12.99 16.33
C GLU A 228 13.28 -12.58 15.21
N GLN A 229 12.32 -11.70 15.50
CA GLN A 229 11.36 -11.27 14.50
C GLN A 229 11.99 -10.34 13.45
N GLY A 230 12.88 -9.45 13.86
CA GLY A 230 13.61 -8.55 12.95
C GLY A 230 14.52 -9.30 11.97
N GLU A 231 15.20 -10.34 12.43
CA GLU A 231 16.04 -11.19 11.59
C GLU A 231 15.20 -11.99 10.57
N LYS A 232 14.04 -12.54 10.99
CA LYS A 232 13.09 -13.19 10.07
C LYS A 232 12.57 -12.24 9.00
N ALA A 233 12.20 -11.02 9.40
CA ALA A 233 11.76 -9.99 8.47
C ALA A 233 12.85 -9.63 7.47
N LEU A 234 14.09 -9.43 7.95
CA LEU A 234 15.24 -9.09 7.12
C LEU A 234 15.58 -10.21 6.12
N ALA A 235 15.62 -11.46 6.58
CA ALA A 235 15.90 -12.60 5.72
C ALA A 235 14.90 -12.69 4.56
N LEU A 236 13.61 -12.62 4.86
CA LEU A 236 12.53 -12.64 3.87
C LEU A 236 12.63 -11.44 2.91
N ALA A 237 12.93 -10.26 3.45
CA ALA A 237 13.03 -9.04 2.66
C ALA A 237 14.25 -9.05 1.72
N VAL A 238 15.35 -9.70 2.10
CA VAL A 238 16.52 -9.89 1.24
C VAL A 238 16.21 -10.90 0.14
N GLU A 239 15.58 -12.03 0.47
CA GLU A 239 15.19 -13.08 -0.48
C GLU A 239 14.30 -12.56 -1.60
N HIS A 240 13.33 -11.68 -1.25
CA HIS A 240 12.33 -11.15 -2.19
C HIS A 240 12.59 -9.72 -2.66
N ASP A 241 13.73 -9.12 -2.32
CA ASP A 241 14.14 -7.75 -2.67
C ASP A 241 13.14 -6.66 -2.22
N TYR A 242 12.54 -6.81 -1.02
CA TYR A 242 11.66 -5.80 -0.43
C TYR A 242 12.48 -4.70 0.25
N LYS A 243 12.95 -3.71 -0.52
CA LYS A 243 13.87 -2.66 -0.08
C LYS A 243 13.37 -1.83 1.11
N ASP A 244 12.09 -1.55 1.15
CA ASP A 244 11.45 -0.81 2.25
C ASP A 244 11.49 -1.59 3.56
N ILE A 245 11.19 -2.90 3.54
CA ILE A 245 11.30 -3.77 4.72
C ILE A 245 12.76 -3.94 5.13
N GLN A 246 13.69 -4.15 4.19
CA GLN A 246 15.13 -4.23 4.48
C GLN A 246 15.60 -2.99 5.25
N LYS A 247 15.30 -1.79 4.74
CA LYS A 247 15.64 -0.52 5.36
C LYS A 247 15.12 -0.43 6.81
N ASN A 248 13.85 -0.77 7.01
CA ASN A 248 13.23 -0.72 8.33
C ASN A 248 13.86 -1.74 9.28
N CYS A 249 14.18 -2.96 8.79
CA CYS A 249 14.85 -3.99 9.59
C CYS A 249 16.27 -3.58 9.99
N TYR A 250 17.06 -2.96 9.11
CA TYR A 250 18.38 -2.45 9.47
C TYR A 250 18.28 -1.40 10.59
N TYR A 251 17.29 -0.49 10.53
CA TYR A 251 17.05 0.43 11.61
C TYR A 251 16.69 -0.29 12.92
N LEU A 252 15.66 -1.17 12.89
CA LEU A 252 15.18 -1.86 14.09
C LEU A 252 16.25 -2.71 14.75
N LEU A 253 16.98 -3.51 13.98
CA LEU A 253 18.04 -4.37 14.50
C LEU A 253 19.20 -3.55 15.08
N GLY A 254 19.59 -2.47 14.41
CA GLY A 254 20.58 -1.53 14.91
C GLY A 254 20.17 -0.90 16.24
N GLU A 255 18.94 -0.43 16.33
CA GLU A 255 18.38 0.17 17.54
C GLU A 255 18.27 -0.83 18.69
N ILE A 256 17.79 -2.06 18.41
CA ILE A 256 17.69 -3.12 19.44
C ILE A 256 19.07 -3.46 20.00
N HIS A 257 20.11 -3.63 19.15
CA HIS A 257 21.46 -3.87 19.60
C HIS A 257 22.04 -2.71 20.41
N LEU A 258 21.74 -1.46 20.01
CA LEU A 258 22.13 -0.27 20.78
C LEU A 258 21.49 -0.28 22.18
N LEU A 259 20.18 -0.56 22.27
CA LEU A 259 19.45 -0.66 23.55
C LEU A 259 19.95 -1.82 24.44
N MET A 260 20.60 -2.82 23.85
CA MET A 260 21.25 -3.92 24.57
C MET A 260 22.72 -3.62 24.94
N GLY A 261 23.27 -2.45 24.62
CA GLY A 261 24.67 -2.09 24.82
C GLY A 261 25.65 -2.83 23.92
N GLN A 262 25.21 -3.32 22.76
CA GLN A 262 26.00 -4.07 21.79
C GLN A 262 26.44 -3.17 20.62
N ASP A 263 27.19 -2.13 20.93
CA ASP A 263 27.54 -1.03 20.01
C ASP A 263 28.12 -1.50 18.68
N ALA A 264 29.01 -2.48 18.68
CA ALA A 264 29.64 -2.98 17.45
C ALA A 264 28.60 -3.59 16.47
N LYS A 265 27.65 -4.36 17.00
CA LYS A 265 26.56 -4.93 16.18
C LYS A 265 25.58 -3.87 15.73
N SER A 266 25.25 -2.91 16.59
CA SER A 266 24.44 -1.76 16.22
C SER A 266 25.04 -1.01 15.03
N ASP A 267 26.35 -0.75 15.07
CA ASP A 267 27.08 -0.08 14.00
C ASP A 267 27.02 -0.84 12.67
N GLU A 268 27.15 -2.17 12.68
CA GLU A 268 27.03 -3.00 11.48
C GLU A 268 25.68 -2.81 10.78
N TYR A 269 24.58 -2.78 11.54
CA TYR A 269 23.23 -2.55 10.98
C TYR A 269 23.02 -1.11 10.53
N PHE A 270 23.49 -0.11 11.26
CA PHE A 270 23.38 1.27 10.86
C PHE A 270 24.25 1.61 9.64
N ASP A 271 25.39 0.95 9.45
CA ASP A 271 26.20 1.07 8.24
C ASP A 271 25.45 0.53 7.01
N ARG A 272 24.70 -0.58 7.16
CA ARG A 272 23.79 -1.07 6.10
C ARG A 272 22.63 -0.12 5.83
N LEU A 273 22.08 0.49 6.87
CA LEU A 273 21.02 1.51 6.72
C LEU A 273 21.54 2.75 5.99
N GLN A 274 22.80 3.16 6.24
CA GLN A 274 23.45 4.29 5.60
C GLN A 274 23.47 4.17 4.07
N GLU A 275 23.55 2.95 3.52
CA GLU A 275 23.53 2.70 2.07
C GLU A 275 22.23 3.19 1.40
N TYR A 276 21.12 3.24 2.15
CA TYR A 276 19.83 3.76 1.68
C TYR A 276 19.73 5.29 1.74
N TYR A 277 20.66 5.94 2.45
CA TYR A 277 20.68 7.39 2.68
C TYR A 277 22.04 8.01 2.36
N PRO A 278 22.55 7.86 1.11
CA PRO A 278 23.90 8.31 0.76
C PRO A 278 24.11 9.83 0.91
N HIS A 279 23.02 10.59 0.95
CA HIS A 279 23.07 12.04 1.10
C HIS A 279 22.99 12.53 2.57
N VAL A 280 22.94 11.61 3.54
CA VAL A 280 22.87 11.91 4.97
C VAL A 280 24.11 11.32 5.66
N PRO A 281 25.30 11.95 5.54
CA PRO A 281 26.56 11.36 5.98
C PRO A 281 26.67 11.14 7.50
N VAL A 282 25.83 11.80 8.30
CA VAL A 282 25.81 11.74 9.77
C VAL A 282 24.64 10.88 10.31
N LEU A 283 24.02 10.04 9.49
CA LEU A 283 22.84 9.28 9.90
C LEU A 283 23.11 8.38 11.11
N LYS A 284 24.24 7.66 11.09
CA LYS A 284 24.61 6.74 12.18
C LYS A 284 24.83 7.49 13.50
N GLU A 285 25.59 8.59 13.49
CA GLU A 285 25.84 9.43 14.67
C GLU A 285 24.53 10.04 15.19
N PHE A 286 23.64 10.45 14.29
CA PHE A 286 22.32 10.95 14.66
C PHE A 286 21.50 9.87 15.38
N LEU A 287 21.40 8.65 14.83
CA LEU A 287 20.66 7.54 15.43
C LEU A 287 21.23 7.10 16.78
N ARG A 288 22.54 7.19 16.98
CA ARG A 288 23.19 6.89 18.27
C ARG A 288 22.95 7.98 19.33
N THR A 289 22.66 9.21 18.91
CA THR A 289 22.54 10.35 19.80
C THR A 289 21.08 10.65 20.17
N PHE A 290 20.18 10.41 19.26
CA PHE A 290 18.76 10.79 19.40
C PHE A 290 17.86 9.57 19.37
N ASP A 291 16.99 9.42 20.39
CA ASP A 291 15.91 8.46 20.39
C ASP A 291 14.81 8.87 19.37
N VAL A 292 14.77 8.21 18.24
CA VAL A 292 13.77 8.45 17.20
C VAL A 292 12.61 7.45 17.24
N THR A 293 12.62 6.51 18.17
CA THR A 293 11.61 5.44 18.25
C THR A 293 10.18 5.97 18.43
N SER A 294 10.04 7.12 19.05
CA SER A 294 8.74 7.77 19.30
C SER A 294 8.16 8.49 18.09
N ILE A 295 8.99 8.83 17.10
CA ILE A 295 8.60 9.61 15.92
C ILE A 295 8.66 8.81 14.62
N ILE A 296 9.27 7.62 14.66
CA ILE A 296 9.43 6.80 13.46
C ILE A 296 8.09 6.15 13.07
N ASN A 297 7.76 6.25 11.80
CA ASN A 297 6.64 5.52 11.20
C ASN A 297 7.18 4.61 10.11
N LEU A 298 7.23 3.31 10.40
CA LEU A 298 7.78 2.28 9.49
C LEU A 298 6.99 2.13 8.18
N LYS A 299 5.75 2.66 8.14
CA LYS A 299 4.87 2.61 6.95
C LYS A 299 4.72 3.95 6.24
N SER A 300 5.46 4.96 6.65
CA SER A 300 5.46 6.23 5.94
C SER A 300 6.11 6.04 4.57
N PRO A 301 5.46 6.45 3.47
CA PRO A 301 6.12 6.49 2.18
C PRO A 301 7.28 7.49 2.25
N VAL A 302 8.47 7.05 1.89
CA VAL A 302 9.67 7.90 1.73
C VAL A 302 9.65 8.56 0.38
#